data_ef22011cc38a25917034bf7fddeaad3a
#
_entry.id   ef22011cc38a25917034bf7fddeaad3a
#
_cell.length_a   1.000
_cell.length_b   1.000
_cell.length_c   1.000
_cell.angle_alpha   90.00
_cell.angle_beta   90.00
_cell.angle_gamma   90.00
#
_symmetry.space_group_name_H-M   'P 1'
#
loop_
_entity.id
_entity.type
_entity.pdbx_description
1 polymer ?
#
loop_
_entity_poly.entity_id
_entity_poly.type
_entity_poly.pdbx_seq_one_letter_code
_entity_poly.pdbx_strand_id
1 'polypeptide(L)'
;DLAQKHDNAVFSLSTPLLGDSSFIRKKLGIAEGEIRPWIDHHDSGVPLDALRTRKLLNLTNPCQFGRFPLAKVKTPTPKRIAVIGAGLAGMLFASIAAGRGHAVTLFEKSSTPGGQLHFVRAIEDNENYDKWLDLLVNDLKLNKVNVIYNKRVDLQDLKKEDAFDRFVI
;
A
#
# COMPACT_ATOMS: atom_id res chain seq x y z
N ASP A 1 14.77 -9.28 21.61
CA ASP A 1 14.37 -7.88 21.57
C ASP A 1 15.19 -7.08 22.59
N LEU A 2 15.88 -6.00 22.11
CA LEU A 2 16.77 -5.19 22.96
C LEU A 2 16.00 -4.52 24.11
N ALA A 3 14.74 -4.14 23.88
CA ALA A 3 13.90 -3.52 24.90
C ALA A 3 13.59 -4.45 26.08
N GLN A 4 13.55 -5.76 25.83
CA GLN A 4 13.31 -6.75 26.90
C GLN A 4 14.57 -7.07 27.72
N LYS A 5 15.72 -6.67 27.19
CA LYS A 5 17.03 -6.94 27.84
C LYS A 5 17.54 -5.81 28.74
N HIS A 6 16.91 -4.64 28.67
CA HIS A 6 17.40 -3.42 29.34
C HIS A 6 16.26 -2.63 29.96
N ASP A 7 16.10 -2.72 31.27
CA ASP A 7 15.01 -2.04 32.01
C ASP A 7 15.12 -0.51 32.01
N ASN A 8 16.30 0.04 31.69
CA ASN A 8 16.59 1.49 31.74
C ASN A 8 16.88 2.06 30.35
N ALA A 9 16.52 1.37 29.26
CA ALA A 9 16.79 1.84 27.91
C ALA A 9 15.63 2.71 27.40
N VAL A 10 15.96 3.83 26.79
CA VAL A 10 15.06 4.66 26.00
C VAL A 10 15.39 4.51 24.53
N PHE A 11 14.42 4.14 23.72
CA PHE A 11 14.59 3.92 22.29
C PHE A 11 14.04 5.11 21.51
N SER A 12 14.89 5.72 20.68
CA SER A 12 14.46 6.72 19.71
C SER A 12 14.12 6.03 18.39
N LEU A 13 12.91 6.27 17.88
CA LEU A 13 12.40 5.68 16.65
C LEU A 13 12.05 6.78 15.65
N SER A 14 12.72 6.83 14.51
CA SER A 14 12.40 7.76 13.40
C SER A 14 11.93 7.02 12.16
N THR A 15 12.79 6.21 11.57
CA THR A 15 12.55 5.49 10.29
C THR A 15 11.27 4.65 10.30
N PRO A 16 10.97 3.82 11.32
CA PRO A 16 9.73 3.07 11.37
C PRO A 16 8.48 3.94 11.35
N LEU A 17 8.51 5.12 11.97
CA LEU A 17 7.38 6.05 11.99
C LEU A 17 7.20 6.78 10.66
N LEU A 18 8.27 6.95 9.89
CA LEU A 18 8.19 7.48 8.52
C LEU A 18 7.53 6.47 7.57
N GLY A 19 7.83 5.19 7.73
CA GLY A 19 7.20 4.11 6.96
C GLY A 19 5.74 3.89 7.36
N ASP A 20 5.48 3.87 8.64
CA ASP A 20 4.15 3.63 9.20
C ASP A 20 3.87 4.53 10.40
N SER A 21 3.05 5.54 10.22
CA SER A 21 2.64 6.46 11.31
C SER A 21 1.90 5.74 12.45
N SER A 22 1.39 4.54 12.22
CA SER A 22 0.73 3.70 13.22
C SER A 22 1.65 2.64 13.83
N PHE A 23 2.97 2.68 13.55
CA PHE A 23 3.94 1.69 13.98
C PHE A 23 3.82 1.32 15.47
N ILE A 24 3.86 2.33 16.35
CA ILE A 24 3.78 2.10 17.81
C ILE A 24 2.44 1.47 18.18
N ARG A 25 1.34 1.99 17.65
CA ARG A 25 0.00 1.45 17.95
C ARG A 25 -0.15 0.00 17.52
N LYS A 26 0.40 -0.37 16.35
CA LYS A 26 0.40 -1.74 15.85
C LYS A 26 1.27 -2.65 16.70
N LYS A 27 2.46 -2.19 17.09
CA LYS A 27 3.36 -2.93 18.00
C LYS A 27 2.75 -3.19 19.37
N LEU A 28 1.93 -2.28 19.86
CA LEU A 28 1.23 -2.41 21.15
C LEU A 28 -0.13 -3.14 21.03
N GLY A 29 -0.52 -3.61 19.83
CA GLY A 29 -1.81 -4.25 19.61
C GLY A 29 -3.02 -3.31 19.71
N ILE A 30 -2.80 -1.99 19.70
CA ILE A 30 -3.86 -0.96 19.76
C ILE A 30 -4.47 -0.71 18.37
N ALA A 31 -3.75 -1.00 17.31
CA ALA A 31 -4.21 -0.88 15.94
C ALA A 31 -3.99 -2.18 15.18
N GLU A 32 -4.93 -2.53 14.32
CA GLU A 32 -4.85 -3.70 13.44
C GLU A 32 -4.00 -3.42 12.20
N GLY A 33 -3.58 -4.50 11.54
CA GLY A 33 -2.84 -4.50 10.29
C GLY A 33 -1.33 -4.66 10.47
N GLU A 34 -0.67 -5.01 9.38
CA GLU A 34 0.78 -5.21 9.36
C GLU A 34 1.53 -3.89 9.35
N ILE A 35 2.75 -3.92 9.89
CA ILE A 35 3.66 -2.77 9.87
C ILE A 35 4.22 -2.62 8.45
N ARG A 36 4.10 -1.41 7.89
CA ARG A 36 4.66 -1.10 6.57
C ARG A 36 6.17 -1.14 6.61
N PRO A 37 6.82 -1.87 5.67
CA PRO A 37 8.27 -1.91 5.60
C PRO A 37 8.82 -0.53 5.21
N TRP A 38 10.02 -0.22 5.70
CA TRP A 38 10.82 0.86 5.15
C TRP A 38 11.54 0.35 3.92
N ILE A 39 11.35 1.02 2.79
CA ILE A 39 12.14 0.79 1.59
C ILE A 39 13.12 1.95 1.49
N ASP A 40 14.37 1.64 1.71
CA ASP A 40 15.45 2.59 1.52
C ASP A 40 15.76 2.73 0.02
N HIS A 41 15.99 3.94 -0.43
CA HIS A 41 16.55 4.15 -1.75
C HIS A 41 18.06 3.89 -1.60
N HIS A 42 18.53 2.80 -2.18
CA HIS A 42 19.96 2.52 -2.28
C HIS A 42 20.71 3.79 -2.69
N ASP A 43 21.75 4.15 -1.96
CA ASP A 43 22.68 5.27 -2.13
C ASP A 43 22.35 6.62 -1.50
N SER A 44 21.23 6.81 -0.94
CA SER A 44 21.00 8.12 -0.35
C SER A 44 20.58 7.98 1.09
N GLY A 45 21.47 8.32 1.96
CA GLY A 45 21.02 9.01 3.15
C GLY A 45 19.93 9.98 2.73
N VAL A 46 19.04 10.35 3.64
CA VAL A 46 17.92 11.28 3.36
C VAL A 46 18.32 12.30 2.28
N PRO A 47 17.70 12.30 1.09
CA PRO A 47 18.14 13.16 0.02
C PRO A 47 18.27 14.59 0.55
N LEU A 48 19.38 15.27 0.28
CA LEU A 48 19.59 16.66 0.70
C LEU A 48 18.39 17.56 0.32
N ASP A 49 17.72 17.22 -0.79
CA ASP A 49 16.48 17.87 -1.22
C ASP A 49 15.29 17.57 -0.30
N ALA A 50 15.23 16.41 0.34
CA ALA A 50 14.20 16.14 1.33
C ALA A 50 14.40 16.97 2.59
N LEU A 51 15.64 17.24 2.99
CA LEU A 51 15.95 18.17 4.08
C LEU A 51 15.61 19.61 3.69
N ARG A 52 15.90 20.03 2.45
CA ARG A 52 15.56 21.36 1.94
C ARG A 52 14.06 21.57 1.78
N THR A 53 13.35 20.57 1.25
CA THR A 53 11.91 20.66 0.99
C THR A 53 11.06 20.26 2.18
N ARG A 54 11.66 19.76 3.26
CA ARG A 54 10.97 19.15 4.43
C ARG A 54 10.01 18.04 4.06
N LYS A 55 10.25 17.35 2.95
CA LYS A 55 9.45 16.23 2.45
C LYS A 55 10.27 14.97 2.49
N LEU A 56 10.20 14.26 3.61
CA LEU A 56 10.72 12.89 3.70
C LEU A 56 9.74 11.98 2.97
N LEU A 57 10.18 11.40 1.86
CA LEU A 57 9.35 10.54 1.03
C LEU A 57 9.70 9.08 1.31
N ASN A 58 8.69 8.30 1.67
CA ASN A 58 8.78 6.85 1.71
C ASN A 58 7.78 6.26 0.71
N LEU A 59 8.26 5.40 -0.17
CA LEU A 59 7.44 4.77 -1.22
C LEU A 59 6.29 3.93 -0.65
N THR A 60 6.45 3.36 0.53
CA THR A 60 5.45 2.47 1.13
C THR A 60 4.34 3.22 1.87
N ASN A 61 4.53 4.51 2.16
CA ASN A 61 3.56 5.30 2.92
C ASN A 61 2.75 6.24 2.02
N PRO A 62 1.53 5.86 1.62
CA PRO A 62 0.71 6.67 0.74
C PRO A 62 0.26 8.00 1.37
N CYS A 63 0.33 8.12 2.69
CA CYS A 63 -0.11 9.33 3.41
C CYS A 63 0.92 10.46 3.37
N GLN A 64 2.16 10.20 2.95
CA GLN A 64 3.20 11.23 2.90
C GLN A 64 2.99 12.26 1.77
N PHE A 65 2.30 11.88 0.71
CA PHE A 65 2.09 12.74 -0.47
C PHE A 65 0.88 13.67 -0.34
N GLY A 66 0.08 13.53 0.71
CA GLY A 66 -1.15 14.27 0.88
C GLY A 66 -1.32 14.90 2.25
N ARG A 67 -2.00 16.05 2.27
CA ARG A 67 -2.38 16.75 3.51
C ARG A 67 -3.49 16.02 4.28
N PHE A 68 -4.03 14.93 3.73
CA PHE A 68 -5.18 14.22 4.28
C PHE A 68 -4.88 12.74 4.50
N PRO A 69 -5.33 12.15 5.60
CA PRO A 69 -5.30 10.70 5.81
C PRO A 69 -6.31 10.04 4.86
N LEU A 70 -5.88 9.73 3.63
CA LEU A 70 -6.73 9.25 2.54
C LEU A 70 -7.60 8.04 2.93
N ALA A 71 -7.10 7.18 3.80
CA ALA A 71 -7.78 5.92 4.14
C ALA A 71 -8.83 6.04 5.25
N LYS A 72 -8.91 7.18 5.96
CA LYS A 72 -9.73 7.27 7.19
C LYS A 72 -11.12 7.89 7.00
N VAL A 73 -11.35 8.55 5.88
CA VAL A 73 -12.62 9.25 5.64
C VAL A 73 -13.51 8.40 4.75
N LYS A 74 -14.59 7.87 5.32
CA LYS A 74 -15.59 7.16 4.53
C LYS A 74 -16.30 8.12 3.58
N THR A 75 -16.61 7.63 2.38
CA THR A 75 -17.37 8.41 1.40
C THR A 75 -18.86 8.39 1.73
N PRO A 76 -19.57 9.53 1.60
CA PRO A 76 -21.03 9.55 1.72
C PRO A 76 -21.72 8.91 0.49
N THR A 77 -21.01 8.79 -0.64
CA THR A 77 -21.54 8.25 -1.89
C THR A 77 -20.70 7.07 -2.39
N PRO A 78 -20.91 5.86 -1.85
CA PRO A 78 -20.21 4.65 -2.31
C PRO A 78 -20.45 4.42 -3.81
N LYS A 79 -19.41 3.93 -4.48
CA LYS A 79 -19.44 3.58 -5.92
C LYS A 79 -18.91 2.18 -6.12
N ARG A 80 -19.34 1.54 -7.21
CA ARG A 80 -18.76 0.30 -7.72
C ARG A 80 -17.60 0.70 -8.64
N ILE A 81 -16.40 0.28 -8.30
CA ILE A 81 -15.17 0.66 -9.03
C ILE A 81 -14.48 -0.57 -9.55
N ALA A 82 -14.21 -0.61 -10.85
CA ALA A 82 -13.32 -1.57 -11.47
C ALA A 82 -11.91 -0.99 -11.54
N VAL A 83 -10.92 -1.73 -11.05
CA VAL A 83 -9.49 -1.41 -11.16
C VAL A 83 -8.84 -2.43 -12.08
N ILE A 84 -8.09 -1.99 -13.08
CA ILE A 84 -7.46 -2.85 -14.07
C ILE A 84 -5.95 -2.91 -13.82
N GLY A 85 -5.49 -4.09 -13.42
CA GLY A 85 -4.09 -4.38 -13.11
C GLY A 85 -3.78 -4.37 -11.62
N ALA A 86 -3.31 -5.52 -11.11
CA ALA A 86 -2.85 -5.68 -9.74
C ALA A 86 -1.34 -5.39 -9.61
N GLY A 87 -0.86 -4.36 -10.27
CA GLY A 87 0.43 -3.74 -9.98
C GLY A 87 0.36 -2.91 -8.69
N LEU A 88 1.49 -2.32 -8.30
CA LEU A 88 1.62 -1.52 -7.08
C LEU A 88 0.53 -0.42 -6.98
N ALA A 89 0.37 0.37 -8.03
CA ALA A 89 -0.59 1.47 -8.06
C ALA A 89 -2.04 0.98 -7.96
N GLY A 90 -2.40 -0.08 -8.72
CA GLY A 90 -3.74 -0.66 -8.71
C GLY A 90 -4.12 -1.26 -7.37
N MET A 91 -3.21 -2.03 -6.75
CA MET A 91 -3.44 -2.61 -5.42
C MET A 91 -3.62 -1.52 -4.35
N LEU A 92 -2.73 -0.52 -4.34
CA LEU A 92 -2.81 0.59 -3.38
C LEU A 92 -4.09 1.40 -3.55
N PHE A 93 -4.45 1.74 -4.80
CA PHE A 93 -5.69 2.45 -5.08
C PHE A 93 -6.91 1.63 -4.65
N ALA A 94 -6.97 0.34 -5.02
CA ALA A 94 -8.08 -0.54 -4.68
C ALA A 94 -8.29 -0.65 -3.16
N SER A 95 -7.20 -0.86 -2.42
CA SER A 95 -7.23 -0.93 -0.96
C SER A 95 -7.74 0.38 -0.33
N ILE A 96 -7.22 1.54 -0.76
CA ILE A 96 -7.63 2.85 -0.24
C ILE A 96 -9.10 3.13 -0.58
N ALA A 97 -9.51 2.88 -1.83
CA ALA A 97 -10.88 3.12 -2.27
C ALA A 97 -11.89 2.25 -1.49
N ALA A 98 -11.58 0.96 -1.31
CA ALA A 98 -12.40 0.05 -0.52
C ALA A 98 -12.41 0.46 0.97
N GLY A 99 -11.26 0.84 1.52
CA GLY A 99 -11.14 1.40 2.86
C GLY A 99 -12.01 2.64 3.07
N ARG A 100 -12.29 3.42 2.03
CA ARG A 100 -13.19 4.56 2.04
C ARG A 100 -14.67 4.20 1.85
N GLY A 101 -14.98 2.94 1.61
CA GLY A 101 -16.36 2.43 1.52
C GLY A 101 -16.88 2.22 0.11
N HIS A 102 -16.02 2.31 -0.94
CA HIS A 102 -16.40 1.91 -2.28
C HIS A 102 -16.43 0.38 -2.41
N ALA A 103 -17.30 -0.15 -3.28
CA ALA A 103 -17.27 -1.55 -3.70
C ALA A 103 -16.25 -1.69 -4.84
N VAL A 104 -15.10 -2.33 -4.57
CA VAL A 104 -13.98 -2.39 -5.51
C VAL A 104 -13.77 -3.81 -6.01
N THR A 105 -13.68 -3.96 -7.34
CA THR A 105 -13.21 -5.17 -8.01
C THR A 105 -11.90 -4.87 -8.73
N LEU A 106 -10.87 -5.64 -8.42
CA LEU A 106 -9.54 -5.54 -9.02
C LEU A 106 -9.33 -6.71 -9.97
N PHE A 107 -9.12 -6.40 -11.24
CA PHE A 107 -8.85 -7.38 -12.28
C PHE A 107 -7.36 -7.48 -12.56
N GLU A 108 -6.84 -8.69 -12.65
CA GLU A 108 -5.44 -8.95 -12.99
C GLU A 108 -5.37 -10.06 -14.06
N LYS A 109 -4.59 -9.77 -15.13
CA LYS A 109 -4.41 -10.73 -16.24
C LYS A 109 -3.57 -11.94 -15.84
N SER A 110 -2.68 -11.78 -14.88
CA SER A 110 -1.79 -12.84 -14.38
C SER A 110 -2.46 -13.63 -13.26
N SER A 111 -1.89 -14.78 -12.94
CA SER A 111 -2.33 -15.60 -11.79
C SER A 111 -1.91 -15.03 -10.43
N THR A 112 -0.99 -14.04 -10.42
CA THR A 112 -0.43 -13.44 -9.21
C THR A 112 -0.41 -11.92 -9.33
N PRO A 113 -0.59 -11.19 -8.22
CA PRO A 113 -0.46 -9.74 -8.18
C PRO A 113 1.02 -9.34 -8.15
N GLY A 114 1.32 -8.06 -8.34
CA GLY A 114 2.67 -7.50 -8.18
C GLY A 114 3.16 -6.74 -9.42
N GLY A 115 2.74 -7.14 -10.62
CA GLY A 115 3.13 -6.44 -11.85
C GLY A 115 4.64 -6.29 -11.97
N GLN A 116 5.14 -5.07 -12.11
CA GLN A 116 6.56 -4.79 -12.26
C GLN A 116 7.40 -5.08 -11.00
N LEU A 117 6.80 -5.24 -9.82
CA LEU A 117 7.53 -5.62 -8.61
C LEU A 117 8.23 -6.97 -8.77
N HIS A 118 7.71 -7.87 -9.62
CA HIS A 118 8.37 -9.15 -9.89
C HIS A 118 9.76 -8.98 -10.51
N PHE A 119 9.99 -7.93 -11.30
CA PHE A 119 11.31 -7.63 -11.86
C PHE A 119 12.24 -7.04 -10.80
N VAL A 120 11.73 -6.15 -9.95
CA VAL A 120 12.52 -5.54 -8.87
C VAL A 120 12.98 -6.59 -7.86
N ARG A 121 12.15 -7.57 -7.56
CA ARG A 121 12.46 -8.69 -6.65
C ARG A 121 13.57 -9.62 -7.16
N ALA A 122 13.81 -9.64 -8.46
CA ALA A 122 14.89 -10.42 -9.06
C ALA A 122 16.28 -9.80 -8.90
N ILE A 123 16.37 -8.56 -8.39
CA ILE A 123 17.60 -7.87 -8.08
C ILE A 123 17.98 -8.20 -6.63
N GLU A 124 19.28 -8.41 -6.34
CA GLU A 124 19.78 -8.76 -4.99
C GLU A 124 19.33 -7.75 -3.91
N ASP A 125 19.17 -8.22 -2.67
CA ASP A 125 18.81 -7.45 -1.45
C ASP A 125 17.42 -6.80 -1.40
N ASN A 126 16.41 -7.45 -1.97
CA ASN A 126 15.07 -6.88 -2.06
C ASN A 126 13.99 -7.51 -1.16
N GLU A 127 14.33 -8.08 -0.02
CA GLU A 127 13.36 -8.64 0.93
C GLU A 127 12.26 -7.62 1.33
N ASN A 128 12.57 -6.34 1.36
CA ASN A 128 11.61 -5.30 1.71
C ASN A 128 10.51 -5.13 0.64
N TYR A 129 10.81 -5.42 -0.63
CA TYR A 129 9.80 -5.40 -1.69
C TYR A 129 8.86 -6.60 -1.58
N ASP A 130 9.35 -7.77 -1.13
CA ASP A 130 8.50 -8.92 -0.82
C ASP A 130 7.53 -8.60 0.30
N LYS A 131 8.05 -8.09 1.41
CA LYS A 131 7.25 -7.64 2.56
C LYS A 131 6.22 -6.58 2.16
N TRP A 132 6.58 -5.70 1.22
CA TRP A 132 5.65 -4.69 0.72
C TRP A 132 4.56 -5.29 -0.15
N LEU A 133 4.89 -6.23 -1.03
CA LEU A 133 3.88 -6.93 -1.84
C LEU A 133 2.91 -7.69 -0.95
N ASP A 134 3.42 -8.44 0.03
CA ASP A 134 2.59 -9.19 0.99
C ASP A 134 1.66 -8.27 1.76
N LEU A 135 2.17 -7.13 2.25
CA LEU A 135 1.37 -6.12 2.92
C LEU A 135 0.24 -5.59 2.03
N LEU A 136 0.52 -5.29 0.74
CA LEU A 136 -0.50 -4.81 -0.18
C LEU A 136 -1.58 -5.87 -0.43
N VAL A 137 -1.19 -7.13 -0.58
CA VAL A 137 -2.13 -8.26 -0.73
C VAL A 137 -3.00 -8.40 0.53
N ASN A 138 -2.41 -8.26 1.71
CA ASN A 138 -3.15 -8.31 2.96
C ASN A 138 -4.07 -7.10 3.14
N ASP A 139 -3.64 -5.91 2.76
CA ASP A 139 -4.48 -4.70 2.73
C ASP A 139 -5.72 -4.88 1.82
N LEU A 140 -5.58 -5.55 0.67
CA LEU A 140 -6.72 -5.87 -0.20
C LEU A 140 -7.73 -6.79 0.51
N LYS A 141 -7.24 -7.83 1.21
CA LYS A 141 -8.08 -8.77 1.97
C LYS A 141 -8.80 -8.08 3.13
N LEU A 142 -8.07 -7.30 3.93
CA LEU A 142 -8.62 -6.55 5.07
C LEU A 142 -9.72 -5.57 4.64
N ASN A 143 -9.53 -4.91 3.51
CA ASN A 143 -10.52 -3.98 2.96
C ASN A 143 -11.58 -4.68 2.09
N LYS A 144 -11.60 -6.02 2.02
CA LYS A 144 -12.60 -6.82 1.29
C LYS A 144 -12.68 -6.46 -0.20
N VAL A 145 -11.54 -6.18 -0.82
CA VAL A 145 -11.47 -5.99 -2.27
C VAL A 145 -11.73 -7.31 -2.98
N ASN A 146 -12.64 -7.33 -3.95
CA ASN A 146 -12.84 -8.48 -4.80
C ASN A 146 -11.74 -8.55 -5.87
N VAL A 147 -10.84 -9.55 -5.79
CA VAL A 147 -9.72 -9.69 -6.73
C VAL A 147 -9.99 -10.84 -7.68
N ILE A 148 -9.95 -10.56 -8.99
CA ILE A 148 -10.16 -11.53 -10.07
C ILE A 148 -8.87 -11.68 -10.86
N TYR A 149 -8.20 -12.81 -10.68
CA TYR A 149 -6.99 -13.19 -11.40
C TYR A 149 -7.30 -13.87 -12.73
N ASN A 150 -6.28 -14.00 -13.59
CA ASN A 150 -6.37 -14.64 -14.92
C ASN A 150 -7.43 -13.99 -15.82
N LYS A 151 -7.77 -12.72 -15.58
CA LYS A 151 -8.77 -11.97 -16.34
C LYS A 151 -8.10 -10.75 -16.98
N ARG A 152 -7.88 -10.85 -18.29
CA ARG A 152 -7.55 -9.68 -19.11
C ARG A 152 -8.84 -8.94 -19.42
N VAL A 153 -8.90 -7.67 -19.07
CA VAL A 153 -10.02 -6.77 -19.36
C VAL A 153 -9.65 -5.93 -20.57
N ASP A 154 -10.53 -5.88 -21.57
CA ASP A 154 -10.39 -5.03 -22.73
C ASP A 154 -11.45 -3.90 -22.75
N LEU A 155 -11.33 -2.99 -23.71
CA LEU A 155 -12.27 -1.86 -23.86
C LEU A 155 -13.70 -2.30 -24.16
N GLN A 156 -13.89 -3.49 -24.74
CA GLN A 156 -15.24 -4.01 -25.04
C GLN A 156 -15.88 -4.57 -23.78
N ASP A 157 -15.10 -5.20 -22.91
CA ASP A 157 -15.55 -5.64 -21.60
C ASP A 157 -16.04 -4.46 -20.77
N LEU A 158 -15.30 -3.35 -20.77
CA LEU A 158 -15.66 -2.13 -20.04
C LEU A 158 -16.96 -1.49 -20.52
N LYS A 159 -17.27 -1.60 -21.81
CA LYS A 159 -18.52 -1.06 -22.39
C LYS A 159 -19.76 -1.91 -22.12
N LYS A 160 -19.57 -3.19 -21.82
CA LYS A 160 -20.68 -4.14 -21.60
C LYS A 160 -21.16 -4.18 -20.16
N GLU A 161 -20.36 -3.68 -19.23
CA GLU A 161 -20.66 -3.80 -17.81
C GLU A 161 -21.27 -2.52 -17.26
N ASP A 162 -22.60 -2.41 -17.27
CA ASP A 162 -23.35 -1.52 -16.36
C ASP A 162 -23.09 -1.82 -14.87
N ALA A 163 -22.16 -2.74 -14.60
CA ALA A 163 -21.84 -3.21 -13.25
C ALA A 163 -20.99 -2.21 -12.47
N PHE A 164 -20.28 -1.28 -13.13
CA PHE A 164 -19.34 -0.36 -12.50
C PHE A 164 -19.65 1.11 -12.81
N ASP A 165 -19.51 1.92 -11.79
CA ASP A 165 -19.73 3.37 -11.89
C ASP A 165 -18.46 4.11 -12.35
N ARG A 166 -17.28 3.49 -12.14
CA ARG A 166 -15.96 4.04 -12.52
C ARG A 166 -14.98 2.93 -12.87
N PHE A 167 -14.06 3.27 -13.77
CA PHE A 167 -12.93 2.44 -14.16
C PHE A 167 -11.63 3.19 -13.87
N VAL A 168 -10.62 2.45 -13.41
CA VAL A 168 -9.25 2.92 -13.13
C VAL A 168 -8.28 1.97 -13.80
N ILE A 169 -7.36 2.51 -14.61
CA ILE A 169 -6.40 1.77 -15.42
C ILE A 169 -4.99 2.19 -15.03
#